data_4e11d69b91662590bdb14a01359a4ee4
#
_entry.id   4e11d69b91662590bdb14a01359a4ee4
#
_cell.length_a   1.000
_cell.length_b   1.000
_cell.length_c   1.000
_cell.angle_alpha   90.00
_cell.angle_beta   90.00
_cell.angle_gamma   90.00
#
_symmetry.space_group_name_H-M   'P 1'
#
loop_
_entity.id
_entity.type
_entity.pdbx_description
1 polymer ?
#
loop_
_entity_poly.entity_id
_entity_poly.type
_entity_poly.pdbx_seq_one_letter_code
_entity_poly.pdbx_strand_id
1 'polypeptide(L)'
;SIPNFSNGAVVAMMMLLPSIISIILLNYLERYNVRYNRISVIELPENRKRDLWCGIGSGLVLCGIALVFAVIILLPFVKEWPYDISFSLQHFTDTLASANLLSVYRNSLIVALGTAAAGTLVAYGSALVTTRSTLPVLCRKSIDAISSIANTIPGMVIGIAFLFAFSGTPLQSTFWIIILCNMIHFFSTPYVMAKNTLGKLNTSYETTAMLMGDSWFKTIRR
;
A
#
# COMPACT_ATOMS: atom_id res chain seq x y z
N SER A 1 -6.51 13.02 29.21
CA SER A 1 -5.10 13.35 28.97
C SER A 1 -4.95 13.80 27.52
N ILE A 2 -4.46 14.99 27.32
CA ILE A 2 -4.16 15.53 25.98
C ILE A 2 -3.09 14.64 25.34
N PRO A 3 -3.29 14.14 24.11
CA PRO A 3 -2.29 13.31 23.45
C PRO A 3 -0.98 14.07 23.33
N ASN A 4 0.10 13.48 23.84
CA ASN A 4 1.41 14.14 23.82
C ASN A 4 2.04 13.92 22.44
N PHE A 5 1.72 14.78 21.48
CA PHE A 5 2.18 14.71 20.09
C PHE A 5 3.72 14.72 19.97
N SER A 6 4.41 15.37 20.90
CA SER A 6 5.87 15.38 20.97
C SER A 6 6.44 13.97 21.16
N ASN A 7 5.90 13.19 22.08
CA ASN A 7 6.33 11.81 22.31
C ASN A 7 5.97 10.91 21.11
N GLY A 8 4.82 11.16 20.47
CA GLY A 8 4.45 10.48 19.23
C GLY A 8 5.44 10.72 18.09
N ALA A 9 5.91 11.96 17.94
CA ALA A 9 6.93 12.30 16.95
C ALA A 9 8.27 11.61 17.21
N VAL A 10 8.70 11.48 18.45
CA VAL A 10 9.93 10.76 18.82
C VAL A 10 9.82 9.28 18.48
N VAL A 11 8.69 8.63 18.80
CA VAL A 11 8.45 7.22 18.44
C VAL A 11 8.44 7.06 16.92
N ALA A 12 7.82 7.97 16.19
CA ALA A 12 7.81 7.97 14.73
C ALA A 12 9.24 8.08 14.14
N MET A 13 10.07 8.97 14.69
CA MET A 13 11.49 9.06 14.29
C MET A 13 12.27 7.78 14.59
N MET A 14 12.05 7.14 15.73
CA MET A 14 12.68 5.86 16.05
C MET A 14 12.25 4.75 15.06
N MET A 15 11.00 4.75 14.59
CA MET A 15 10.53 3.80 13.58
C MET A 15 11.10 4.05 12.18
N LEU A 16 11.55 5.28 11.88
CA LEU A 16 12.21 5.59 10.62
C LEU A 16 13.60 4.95 10.49
N LEU A 17 14.35 4.81 11.59
CA LEU A 17 15.70 4.24 11.55
C LEU A 17 15.76 2.82 10.97
N PRO A 18 14.96 1.83 11.44
CA PRO A 18 14.92 0.51 10.83
C PRO A 18 14.48 0.55 9.36
N SER A 19 13.54 1.45 9.01
CA SER A 19 13.04 1.60 7.65
C SER A 19 14.14 2.07 6.69
N ILE A 20 14.94 3.07 7.09
CA ILE A 20 16.07 3.57 6.30
C ILE A 20 17.12 2.46 6.12
N ILE A 21 17.46 1.72 7.17
CA ILE A 21 18.39 0.59 7.10
C ILE A 21 17.88 -0.46 6.13
N SER A 22 16.59 -0.79 6.20
CA SER A 22 15.94 -1.75 5.30
C SER A 22 16.00 -1.34 3.84
N ILE A 23 15.80 -0.02 3.52
CA ILE A 23 15.93 0.51 2.15
C ILE A 23 17.36 0.33 1.64
N ILE A 24 18.34 0.73 2.45
CA ILE A 24 19.76 0.64 2.07
C ILE A 24 20.11 -0.82 1.78
N LEU A 25 19.67 -1.73 2.66
CA LEU A 25 19.89 -3.16 2.50
C LEU A 25 19.18 -3.72 1.26
N LEU A 26 17.92 -3.33 1.01
CA LEU A 26 17.15 -3.73 -0.17
C LEU A 26 17.85 -3.29 -1.45
N ASN A 27 18.24 -2.00 -1.54
CA ASN A 27 18.95 -1.46 -2.70
C ASN A 27 20.31 -2.14 -2.92
N TYR A 28 20.99 -2.52 -1.83
CA TYR A 28 22.23 -3.28 -1.91
C TYR A 28 21.98 -4.70 -2.45
N LEU A 29 20.96 -5.38 -1.95
CA LEU A 29 20.59 -6.73 -2.38
C LEU A 29 20.03 -6.75 -3.83
N GLU A 30 19.33 -5.71 -4.27
CA GLU A 30 18.85 -5.61 -5.64
C GLU A 30 19.96 -5.63 -6.70
N ARG A 31 21.18 -5.23 -6.33
CA ARG A 31 22.35 -5.34 -7.22
C ARG A 31 22.68 -6.79 -7.59
N TYR A 32 22.34 -7.72 -6.71
CA TYR A 32 22.58 -9.15 -6.92
C TYR A 32 21.37 -9.86 -7.55
N ASN A 33 20.24 -9.15 -7.70
CA ASN A 33 19.03 -9.71 -8.29
C ASN A 33 19.15 -9.74 -9.81
N VAL A 34 19.61 -10.87 -10.32
CA VAL A 34 19.71 -11.12 -11.78
C VAL A 34 18.29 -11.28 -12.33
N ARG A 35 17.80 -10.26 -13.06
CA ARG A 35 16.52 -10.34 -13.75
C ARG A 35 16.63 -11.33 -14.91
N TYR A 36 16.22 -12.56 -14.69
CA TYR A 36 16.07 -13.54 -15.74
C TYR A 36 14.86 -13.17 -16.61
N ASN A 37 15.10 -12.73 -17.83
CA ASN A 37 14.05 -12.45 -18.82
C ASN A 37 13.48 -13.73 -19.48
N ARG A 38 13.92 -14.91 -19.06
CA ARG A 38 13.42 -16.19 -19.55
C ARG A 38 12.65 -16.89 -18.44
N ILE A 39 11.38 -17.18 -18.71
CA ILE A 39 10.58 -18.10 -17.90
C ILE A 39 11.11 -19.49 -18.22
N SER A 40 12.19 -19.89 -17.57
CA SER A 40 12.56 -21.30 -17.50
C SER A 40 11.82 -21.88 -16.30
N VAL A 41 10.90 -22.78 -16.58
CA VAL A 41 10.33 -23.64 -15.52
C VAL A 41 11.45 -24.55 -15.05
N ILE A 42 12.08 -24.21 -13.94
CA ILE A 42 13.04 -25.10 -13.29
C ILE A 42 12.21 -26.11 -12.52
N GLU A 43 12.12 -27.33 -13.06
CA GLU A 43 11.57 -28.45 -12.31
C GLU A 43 12.55 -28.78 -11.19
N LEU A 44 12.19 -28.40 -9.97
CA LEU A 44 12.99 -28.72 -8.79
C LEU A 44 12.83 -30.23 -8.49
N PRO A 45 13.92 -30.97 -8.28
CA PRO A 45 13.83 -32.35 -7.92
C PRO A 45 13.04 -32.54 -6.62
N GLU A 46 12.15 -33.50 -6.59
CA GLU A 46 11.36 -33.85 -5.42
C GLU A 46 12.28 -34.22 -4.24
N ASN A 47 12.13 -33.49 -3.14
CA ASN A 47 12.86 -33.78 -1.91
C ASN A 47 11.89 -33.73 -0.71
N ARG A 48 11.40 -34.89 -0.31
CA ARG A 48 10.40 -35.05 0.75
C ARG A 48 10.80 -34.39 2.08
N LYS A 49 12.10 -34.41 2.43
CA LYS A 49 12.56 -33.78 3.68
C LYS A 49 12.50 -32.26 3.59
N ARG A 50 13.00 -31.67 2.50
CA ARG A 50 12.90 -30.22 2.26
C ARG A 50 11.45 -29.77 2.26
N ASP A 51 10.60 -30.47 1.51
CA ASP A 51 9.21 -30.11 1.31
C ASP A 51 8.41 -30.22 2.62
N LEU A 52 8.73 -31.22 3.45
CA LEU A 52 8.17 -31.36 4.80
C LEU A 52 8.54 -30.18 5.71
N TRP A 53 9.84 -29.84 5.79
CA TRP A 53 10.28 -28.71 6.63
C TRP A 53 9.76 -27.36 6.15
N CYS A 54 9.73 -27.13 4.85
CA CYS A 54 9.13 -25.94 4.26
C CYS A 54 7.62 -25.91 4.52
N GLY A 55 6.93 -27.04 4.43
CA GLY A 55 5.51 -27.18 4.73
C GLY A 55 5.19 -26.89 6.19
N ILE A 56 5.97 -27.42 7.14
CA ILE A 56 5.82 -27.13 8.56
C ILE A 56 6.05 -25.63 8.84
N GLY A 57 7.12 -25.05 8.28
CA GLY A 57 7.41 -23.63 8.46
C GLY A 57 6.30 -22.74 7.91
N SER A 58 5.82 -23.02 6.70
CA SER A 58 4.68 -22.31 6.10
C SER A 58 3.39 -22.49 6.89
N GLY A 59 3.15 -23.71 7.39
CA GLY A 59 2.00 -24.03 8.22
C GLY A 59 1.98 -23.25 9.54
N LEU A 60 3.12 -23.12 10.21
CA LEU A 60 3.26 -22.31 11.43
C LEU A 60 2.96 -20.84 11.18
N VAL A 61 3.49 -20.27 10.10
CA VAL A 61 3.22 -18.87 9.71
C VAL A 61 1.74 -18.67 9.42
N LEU A 62 1.14 -19.57 8.63
CA LEU A 62 -0.29 -19.52 8.31
C LEU A 62 -1.17 -19.66 9.57
N CYS A 63 -0.79 -20.56 10.48
CA CYS A 63 -1.50 -20.74 11.75
C CYS A 63 -1.42 -19.46 12.61
N GLY A 64 -0.25 -18.80 12.69
CA GLY A 64 -0.09 -17.53 13.38
C GLY A 64 -0.98 -16.42 12.81
N ILE A 65 -1.00 -16.31 11.48
CA ILE A 65 -1.89 -15.35 10.81
C ILE A 65 -3.37 -15.69 11.06
N ALA A 66 -3.74 -16.96 10.89
CA ALA A 66 -5.11 -17.42 11.11
C ALA A 66 -5.58 -17.16 12.54
N LEU A 67 -4.71 -17.33 13.53
CA LEU A 67 -5.02 -17.05 14.94
C LEU A 67 -5.37 -15.57 15.15
N VAL A 68 -4.60 -14.64 14.57
CA VAL A 68 -4.90 -13.20 14.66
C VAL A 68 -6.26 -12.89 14.05
N PHE A 69 -6.55 -13.43 12.84
CA PHE A 69 -7.87 -13.26 12.22
C PHE A 69 -8.99 -13.91 13.02
N ALA A 70 -8.76 -15.09 13.61
CA ALA A 70 -9.74 -15.75 14.45
C ALA A 70 -10.09 -14.88 15.67
N VAL A 71 -9.11 -14.27 16.32
CA VAL A 71 -9.36 -13.35 17.44
C VAL A 71 -10.20 -12.16 16.99
N ILE A 72 -9.84 -11.52 15.88
CA ILE A 72 -10.58 -10.35 15.34
C ILE A 72 -12.04 -10.71 15.04
N ILE A 73 -12.26 -11.91 14.47
CA ILE A 73 -13.62 -12.37 14.12
C ILE A 73 -14.42 -12.77 15.34
N LEU A 74 -13.80 -13.42 16.32
CA LEU A 74 -14.49 -13.96 17.50
C LEU A 74 -14.74 -12.91 18.59
N LEU A 75 -13.85 -11.93 18.73
CA LEU A 75 -13.95 -10.92 19.79
C LEU A 75 -15.29 -10.17 19.82
N PRO A 76 -15.90 -9.76 18.69
CA PRO A 76 -17.19 -9.10 18.69
C PRO A 76 -18.35 -9.94 19.23
N PHE A 77 -18.19 -11.27 19.31
CA PHE A 77 -19.18 -12.19 19.84
C PHE A 77 -18.98 -12.50 21.32
N VAL A 78 -17.95 -11.94 21.96
CA VAL A 78 -17.64 -12.12 23.37
C VAL A 78 -18.09 -10.87 24.13
N LYS A 79 -18.83 -11.07 25.24
CA LYS A 79 -19.45 -9.98 26.00
C LYS A 79 -18.43 -9.01 26.58
N GLU A 80 -17.38 -9.51 27.25
CA GLU A 80 -16.34 -8.68 27.85
C GLU A 80 -15.02 -9.46 27.99
N TRP A 81 -14.14 -9.27 27.06
CA TRP A 81 -12.82 -9.90 27.07
C TRP A 81 -11.87 -9.21 28.07
N PRO A 82 -11.08 -9.91 28.92
CA PRO A 82 -11.03 -11.38 29.10
C PRO A 82 -11.92 -11.92 30.22
N TYR A 83 -12.81 -11.10 30.80
CA TYR A 83 -13.50 -11.36 32.06
C TYR A 83 -14.79 -12.20 31.90
N ASP A 84 -15.54 -11.98 30.81
CA ASP A 84 -16.79 -12.69 30.52
C ASP A 84 -16.80 -13.17 29.07
N ILE A 85 -16.47 -14.45 28.87
CA ILE A 85 -16.35 -15.07 27.52
C ILE A 85 -17.72 -15.56 27.01
N SER A 86 -18.81 -15.21 27.66
CA SER A 86 -20.15 -15.60 27.22
C SER A 86 -20.45 -15.01 25.81
N PHE A 87 -21.15 -15.81 25.00
CA PHE A 87 -21.60 -15.37 23.69
C PHE A 87 -22.61 -14.24 23.80
N SER A 88 -22.36 -13.14 23.13
CA SER A 88 -23.24 -11.98 23.10
C SER A 88 -23.24 -11.32 21.72
N LEU A 89 -24.39 -10.86 21.25
CA LEU A 89 -24.55 -10.01 20.09
C LEU A 89 -24.70 -8.52 20.42
N GLN A 90 -24.49 -8.17 21.70
CA GLN A 90 -24.72 -6.82 22.20
C GLN A 90 -23.87 -5.79 21.49
N HIS A 91 -22.60 -6.10 21.18
CA HIS A 91 -21.74 -5.19 20.44
C HIS A 91 -22.28 -4.85 19.04
N PHE A 92 -22.92 -5.81 18.38
CA PHE A 92 -23.56 -5.58 17.08
C PHE A 92 -24.83 -4.73 17.21
N THR A 93 -25.68 -5.03 18.20
CA THR A 93 -26.91 -4.26 18.43
C THR A 93 -26.59 -2.82 18.82
N ASP A 94 -25.63 -2.60 19.69
CA ASP A 94 -25.20 -1.26 20.13
C ASP A 94 -24.56 -0.47 18.99
N THR A 95 -23.77 -1.13 18.16
CA THR A 95 -23.15 -0.49 16.97
C THR A 95 -24.20 -0.12 15.94
N LEU A 96 -25.14 -1.01 15.64
CA LEU A 96 -26.23 -0.76 14.68
C LEU A 96 -27.22 0.29 15.17
N ALA A 97 -27.47 0.34 16.49
CA ALA A 97 -28.31 1.35 17.12
C ALA A 97 -27.63 2.73 17.23
N SER A 98 -26.30 2.82 17.00
CA SER A 98 -25.61 4.08 17.10
C SER A 98 -26.03 5.02 15.97
N ALA A 99 -26.49 6.24 16.33
CA ALA A 99 -26.95 7.25 15.39
C ALA A 99 -25.87 7.70 14.39
N ASN A 100 -24.61 7.46 14.69
CA ASN A 100 -23.46 7.91 13.92
C ASN A 100 -22.92 6.88 12.91
N LEU A 101 -23.35 5.61 12.98
CA LEU A 101 -22.80 4.54 12.15
C LEU A 101 -22.88 4.86 10.64
N LEU A 102 -24.06 5.29 10.19
CA LEU A 102 -24.27 5.60 8.77
C LEU A 102 -23.41 6.77 8.28
N SER A 103 -23.24 7.80 9.10
CA SER A 103 -22.41 8.96 8.77
C SER A 103 -20.94 8.61 8.70
N VAL A 104 -20.45 7.79 9.66
CA VAL A 104 -19.07 7.29 9.67
C VAL A 104 -18.79 6.43 8.46
N TYR A 105 -19.71 5.52 8.14
CA TYR A 105 -19.58 4.64 6.97
C TYR A 105 -19.56 5.43 5.67
N ARG A 106 -20.48 6.38 5.49
CA ARG A 106 -20.52 7.28 4.33
C ARG A 106 -19.24 8.08 4.18
N ASN A 107 -18.73 8.65 5.26
CA ASN A 107 -17.49 9.43 5.25
C ASN A 107 -16.29 8.57 4.87
N SER A 108 -16.21 7.36 5.40
CA SER A 108 -15.18 6.38 5.05
C SER A 108 -15.23 5.99 3.58
N LEU A 109 -16.43 5.79 3.02
CA LEU A 109 -16.60 5.51 1.59
C LEU A 109 -16.16 6.68 0.70
N ILE A 110 -16.51 7.91 1.06
CA ILE A 110 -16.09 9.11 0.32
C ILE A 110 -14.56 9.20 0.29
N VAL A 111 -13.91 9.04 1.43
CA VAL A 111 -12.44 9.07 1.52
C VAL A 111 -11.83 7.92 0.72
N ALA A 112 -12.36 6.70 0.85
CA ALA A 112 -11.86 5.53 0.13
C ALA A 112 -11.98 5.69 -1.39
N LEU A 113 -13.15 6.07 -1.89
CA LEU A 113 -13.38 6.28 -3.33
C LEU A 113 -12.57 7.44 -3.88
N GLY A 114 -12.48 8.56 -3.13
CA GLY A 114 -11.65 9.71 -3.49
C GLY A 114 -10.17 9.34 -3.59
N THR A 115 -9.66 8.62 -2.58
CA THR A 115 -8.27 8.13 -2.57
C THR A 115 -8.02 7.14 -3.71
N ALA A 116 -8.93 6.19 -3.94
CA ALA A 116 -8.78 5.20 -5.00
C ALA A 116 -8.76 5.85 -6.38
N ALA A 117 -9.70 6.74 -6.67
CA ALA A 117 -9.78 7.41 -7.97
C ALA A 117 -8.56 8.30 -8.22
N ALA A 118 -8.29 9.25 -7.33
CA ALA A 118 -7.19 10.20 -7.49
C ALA A 118 -5.82 9.49 -7.40
N GLY A 119 -5.65 8.56 -6.45
CA GLY A 119 -4.41 7.79 -6.27
C GLY A 119 -4.08 6.93 -7.47
N THR A 120 -5.09 6.25 -8.05
CA THR A 120 -4.88 5.44 -9.26
C THR A 120 -4.48 6.30 -10.45
N LEU A 121 -5.14 7.43 -10.66
CA LEU A 121 -4.78 8.36 -11.75
C LEU A 121 -3.35 8.85 -11.62
N VAL A 122 -2.92 9.26 -10.43
CA VAL A 122 -1.56 9.74 -10.18
C VAL A 122 -0.55 8.61 -10.32
N ALA A 123 -0.81 7.43 -9.76
CA ALA A 123 0.10 6.29 -9.81
C ALA A 123 0.26 5.77 -11.26
N TYR A 124 -0.85 5.60 -11.98
CA TYR A 124 -0.84 5.14 -13.37
C TYR A 124 -0.19 6.18 -14.29
N GLY A 125 -0.54 7.47 -14.15
CA GLY A 125 0.10 8.56 -14.88
C GLY A 125 1.61 8.63 -14.64
N SER A 126 2.06 8.47 -13.39
CA SER A 126 3.48 8.39 -13.05
C SER A 126 4.16 7.18 -13.67
N ALA A 127 3.49 6.02 -13.71
CA ALA A 127 4.00 4.80 -14.34
C ALA A 127 4.12 4.97 -15.87
N LEU A 128 3.15 5.60 -16.52
CA LEU A 128 3.23 5.94 -17.95
C LEU A 128 4.41 6.87 -18.23
N VAL A 129 4.59 7.91 -17.41
CA VAL A 129 5.71 8.84 -17.55
C VAL A 129 7.04 8.13 -17.40
N THR A 130 7.20 7.24 -16.43
CA THR A 130 8.48 6.55 -16.22
C THR A 130 8.78 5.49 -17.26
N THR A 131 7.77 4.85 -17.85
CA THR A 131 7.95 3.74 -18.80
C THR A 131 7.91 4.16 -20.26
N ARG A 132 7.09 5.17 -20.60
CA ARG A 132 6.75 5.51 -22.00
C ARG A 132 7.14 6.92 -22.42
N SER A 133 7.51 7.80 -21.49
CA SER A 133 7.88 9.16 -21.88
C SER A 133 9.34 9.27 -22.30
N THR A 134 9.61 10.29 -23.11
CA THR A 134 10.96 10.70 -23.54
C THR A 134 11.61 11.68 -22.56
N LEU A 135 11.05 11.86 -21.37
CA LEU A 135 11.57 12.75 -20.34
C LEU A 135 13.00 12.39 -19.91
N PRO A 136 13.79 13.37 -19.45
CA PRO A 136 15.13 13.13 -18.96
C PRO A 136 15.17 12.01 -17.91
N VAL A 137 16.23 11.22 -17.94
CA VAL A 137 16.43 10.09 -17.02
C VAL A 137 16.33 10.52 -15.56
N LEU A 138 16.76 11.76 -15.26
CA LEU A 138 16.69 12.31 -13.91
C LEU A 138 15.25 12.39 -13.40
N CYS A 139 14.32 12.92 -14.21
CA CYS A 139 12.89 13.01 -13.85
C CYS A 139 12.28 11.63 -13.58
N ARG A 140 12.58 10.65 -14.45
CA ARG A 140 12.09 9.27 -14.26
C ARG A 140 12.63 8.63 -12.99
N LYS A 141 13.95 8.80 -12.73
CA LYS A 141 14.56 8.31 -11.49
C LYS A 141 14.03 9.00 -10.24
N SER A 142 13.67 10.29 -10.32
CA SER A 142 13.06 11.00 -9.19
C SER A 142 11.69 10.42 -8.81
N ILE A 143 10.86 10.06 -9.79
CA ILE A 143 9.56 9.42 -9.53
C ILE A 143 9.77 8.04 -8.87
N ASP A 144 10.74 7.25 -9.36
CA ASP A 144 11.09 5.97 -8.76
C ASP A 144 11.58 6.13 -7.31
N ALA A 145 12.41 7.13 -7.05
CA ALA A 145 12.91 7.41 -5.70
C ALA A 145 11.77 7.83 -4.76
N ILE A 146 10.88 8.72 -5.20
CA ILE A 146 9.70 9.13 -4.41
C ILE A 146 8.82 7.92 -4.08
N SER A 147 8.59 7.06 -5.06
CA SER A 147 7.82 5.82 -4.83
C SER A 147 8.47 4.92 -3.78
N SER A 148 9.78 4.75 -3.84
CA SER A 148 10.53 3.93 -2.88
C SER A 148 10.49 4.53 -1.47
N ILE A 149 10.64 5.86 -1.36
CA ILE A 149 10.57 6.57 -0.08
C ILE A 149 9.18 6.43 0.53
N ALA A 150 8.12 6.64 -0.25
CA ALA A 150 6.74 6.55 0.24
C ALA A 150 6.41 5.16 0.83
N ASN A 151 7.00 4.10 0.28
CA ASN A 151 6.78 2.73 0.78
C ASN A 151 7.48 2.42 2.10
N THR A 152 8.49 3.18 2.46
CA THR A 152 9.35 2.89 3.61
C THR A 152 9.04 3.73 4.82
N ILE A 153 8.36 4.86 4.64
CA ILE A 153 7.94 5.71 5.76
C ILE A 153 6.74 5.05 6.46
N PRO A 154 6.83 4.77 7.77
CA PRO A 154 5.68 4.27 8.51
C PRO A 154 4.49 5.24 8.42
N GLY A 155 3.27 4.71 8.21
CA GLY A 155 2.07 5.54 8.03
C GLY A 155 1.82 6.54 9.15
N MET A 156 2.16 6.18 10.40
CA MET A 156 2.05 7.09 11.54
C MET A 156 2.94 8.34 11.38
N VAL A 157 4.13 8.19 10.81
CA VAL A 157 5.05 9.32 10.56
C VAL A 157 4.46 10.26 9.52
N ILE A 158 3.92 9.70 8.42
CA ILE A 158 3.24 10.49 7.39
C ILE A 158 2.03 11.21 7.99
N GLY A 159 1.20 10.52 8.78
CA GLY A 159 0.04 11.12 9.43
C GLY A 159 0.39 12.29 10.34
N ILE A 160 1.42 12.15 11.18
CA ILE A 160 1.90 13.22 12.05
C ILE A 160 2.49 14.38 11.24
N ALA A 161 3.27 14.08 10.20
CA ALA A 161 3.83 15.12 9.32
C ALA A 161 2.72 15.95 8.64
N PHE A 162 1.66 15.29 8.16
CA PHE A 162 0.51 15.97 7.59
C PHE A 162 -0.23 16.83 8.61
N LEU A 163 -0.39 16.32 9.82
CA LEU A 163 -1.04 17.07 10.91
C LEU A 163 -0.29 18.37 11.22
N PHE A 164 1.05 18.33 11.29
CA PHE A 164 1.85 19.53 11.54
C PHE A 164 1.93 20.45 10.32
N ALA A 165 2.14 19.89 9.12
CA ALA A 165 2.30 20.69 7.90
C ALA A 165 1.03 21.49 7.54
N PHE A 166 -0.16 20.91 7.80
CA PHE A 166 -1.44 21.51 7.47
C PHE A 166 -2.17 22.12 8.67
N SER A 167 -1.53 22.14 9.85
CA SER A 167 -2.08 22.83 11.03
C SER A 167 -2.27 24.31 10.75
N GLY A 168 -3.45 24.84 11.06
CA GLY A 168 -3.80 26.23 10.80
C GLY A 168 -4.11 26.59 9.34
N THR A 169 -4.08 25.62 8.42
CA THR A 169 -4.46 25.84 7.02
C THR A 169 -5.95 25.56 6.79
N PRO A 170 -6.58 26.08 5.70
CA PRO A 170 -7.96 25.77 5.35
C PRO A 170 -8.23 24.30 5.05
N LEU A 171 -7.18 23.51 4.80
CA LEU A 171 -7.28 22.07 4.57
C LEU A 171 -7.41 21.27 5.86
N GLN A 172 -7.09 21.85 7.00
CA GLN A 172 -7.22 21.20 8.31
C GLN A 172 -8.66 20.75 8.54
N SER A 173 -8.84 19.53 9.05
CA SER A 173 -10.16 18.92 9.34
C SER A 173 -11.05 18.67 8.10
N THR A 174 -10.48 18.64 6.89
CA THR A 174 -11.21 18.30 5.66
C THR A 174 -10.88 16.87 5.22
N PHE A 175 -11.78 16.29 4.40
CA PHE A 175 -11.50 14.99 3.75
C PHE A 175 -10.30 15.05 2.80
N TRP A 176 -10.00 16.20 2.23
CA TRP A 176 -8.90 16.38 1.28
C TRP A 176 -7.54 16.05 1.88
N ILE A 177 -7.30 16.45 3.14
CA ILE A 177 -6.03 16.14 3.81
C ILE A 177 -5.85 14.63 4.01
N ILE A 178 -6.95 13.92 4.35
CA ILE A 178 -6.93 12.46 4.54
C ILE A 178 -6.71 11.77 3.20
N ILE A 179 -7.40 12.21 2.15
CA ILE A 179 -7.23 11.68 0.78
C ILE A 179 -5.78 11.87 0.31
N LEU A 180 -5.22 13.06 0.47
CA LEU A 180 -3.82 13.35 0.09
C LEU A 180 -2.82 12.50 0.88
N CYS A 181 -3.01 12.39 2.19
CA CYS A 181 -2.19 11.56 3.05
C CYS A 181 -2.21 10.09 2.60
N ASN A 182 -3.39 9.54 2.35
CA ASN A 182 -3.56 8.19 1.88
C ASN A 182 -2.98 7.98 0.47
N MET A 183 -3.16 8.94 -0.43
CA MET A 183 -2.56 8.88 -1.77
C MET A 183 -1.03 8.75 -1.71
N ILE A 184 -0.38 9.54 -0.85
CA ILE A 184 1.08 9.48 -0.68
C ILE A 184 1.49 8.16 -0.02
N HIS A 185 0.80 7.76 1.04
CA HIS A 185 1.12 6.54 1.77
C HIS A 185 1.00 5.28 0.89
N PHE A 186 -0.06 5.18 0.12
CA PHE A 186 -0.32 4.03 -0.74
C PHE A 186 0.17 4.17 -2.18
N PHE A 187 0.94 5.21 -2.51
CA PHE A 187 1.39 5.50 -3.87
C PHE A 187 2.24 4.37 -4.49
N SER A 188 3.14 3.80 -3.70
CA SER A 188 4.18 2.90 -4.19
C SER A 188 3.62 1.64 -4.85
N THR A 189 2.70 0.95 -4.20
CA THR A 189 2.18 -0.35 -4.66
C THR A 189 1.51 -0.24 -6.04
N PRO A 190 0.50 0.61 -6.26
CA PRO A 190 -0.14 0.75 -7.57
C PRO A 190 0.81 1.28 -8.64
N TYR A 191 1.75 2.18 -8.27
CA TYR A 191 2.78 2.66 -9.18
C TYR A 191 3.67 1.53 -9.69
N VAL A 192 4.24 0.72 -8.78
CA VAL A 192 5.14 -0.37 -9.14
C VAL A 192 4.41 -1.46 -9.93
N MET A 193 3.16 -1.77 -9.57
CA MET A 193 2.34 -2.71 -10.33
C MET A 193 2.09 -2.21 -11.76
N ALA A 194 1.65 -0.97 -11.91
CA ALA A 194 1.42 -0.37 -13.23
C ALA A 194 2.71 -0.29 -14.05
N LYS A 195 3.81 0.16 -13.44
CA LYS A 195 5.13 0.23 -14.09
C LYS A 195 5.60 -1.14 -14.58
N ASN A 196 5.49 -2.17 -13.76
CA ASN A 196 5.89 -3.54 -14.12
C ASN A 196 5.00 -4.11 -15.24
N THR A 197 3.70 -3.83 -15.21
CA THR A 197 2.77 -4.27 -16.25
C THR A 197 3.07 -3.57 -17.58
N LEU A 198 3.21 -2.25 -17.56
CA LEU A 198 3.58 -1.47 -18.74
C LEU A 198 4.95 -1.88 -19.30
N GLY A 199 5.92 -2.19 -18.43
CA GLY A 199 7.25 -2.65 -18.84
C GLY A 199 7.26 -4.00 -19.54
N LYS A 200 6.25 -4.85 -19.31
CA LYS A 200 6.08 -6.15 -20.00
C LYS A 200 5.41 -6.00 -21.37
N LEU A 201 4.67 -4.93 -21.61
CA LEU A 201 4.03 -4.68 -22.90
C LEU A 201 5.08 -4.25 -23.93
N ASN A 202 5.03 -4.91 -25.09
CA ASN A 202 5.92 -4.57 -26.19
C ASN A 202 5.57 -3.17 -26.75
N THR A 203 6.57 -2.31 -26.93
CA THR A 203 6.41 -0.98 -27.52
C THR A 203 5.90 -1.03 -28.96
N SER A 204 5.99 -2.19 -29.62
CA SER A 204 5.45 -2.40 -30.98
C SER A 204 3.95 -2.14 -31.05
N TYR A 205 3.19 -2.34 -29.98
CA TYR A 205 1.76 -2.03 -29.95
C TYR A 205 1.50 -0.53 -30.14
N GLU A 206 2.32 0.31 -29.53
CA GLU A 206 2.20 1.76 -29.63
C GLU A 206 2.59 2.24 -31.04
N THR A 207 3.66 1.67 -31.61
CA THR A 207 4.08 1.95 -32.97
C THR A 207 3.01 1.55 -33.98
N THR A 208 2.41 0.37 -33.82
CA THR A 208 1.32 -0.10 -34.68
C THR A 208 0.07 0.81 -34.57
N ALA A 209 -0.29 1.21 -33.36
CA ALA A 209 -1.42 2.12 -33.15
C ALA A 209 -1.18 3.49 -33.80
N MET A 210 0.04 4.02 -33.70
CA MET A 210 0.44 5.27 -34.40
C MET A 210 0.36 5.12 -35.92
N LEU A 211 0.81 4.00 -36.47
CA LEU A 211 0.73 3.74 -37.90
C LEU A 211 -0.72 3.61 -38.39
N MET A 212 -1.63 3.15 -37.53
CA MET A 212 -3.08 3.09 -37.78
C MET A 212 -3.79 4.44 -37.59
N GLY A 213 -3.06 5.52 -37.27
CA GLY A 213 -3.61 6.85 -37.04
C GLY A 213 -4.34 7.02 -35.69
N ASP A 214 -4.14 6.11 -34.75
CA ASP A 214 -4.70 6.25 -33.41
C ASP A 214 -3.94 7.32 -32.61
N SER A 215 -4.66 8.16 -31.88
CA SER A 215 -4.05 9.11 -30.97
C SER A 215 -3.50 8.37 -29.74
N TRP A 216 -2.48 8.95 -29.08
CA TRP A 216 -1.89 8.39 -27.87
C TRP A 216 -2.92 8.04 -26.79
N PHE A 217 -3.89 8.92 -26.56
CA PHE A 217 -5.02 8.67 -25.65
C PHE A 217 -5.85 7.45 -26.03
N LYS A 218 -6.08 7.24 -27.33
CA LYS A 218 -6.86 6.11 -27.83
C LYS A 218 -6.08 4.79 -27.68
N THR A 219 -4.76 4.86 -27.88
CA THR A 219 -3.85 3.72 -27.69
C THR A 219 -3.80 3.26 -26.23
N ILE A 220 -3.75 4.19 -25.28
CA ILE A 220 -3.72 3.85 -23.84
C ILE A 220 -5.06 3.30 -23.34
N ARG A 221 -6.18 3.71 -23.94
CA ARG A 221 -7.51 3.27 -23.53
C ARG A 221 -7.86 1.86 -24.05
N ARG A 222 -7.21 1.37 -25.09
CA ARG A 222 -7.34 0.00 -25.61
C ARG A 222 -6.48 -1.01 -24.86
#